data_9c78a3170180a1bb28d4c1e529d149f7
#
_entry.id   9c78a3170180a1bb28d4c1e529d149f7
#
_cell.length_a   1.000
_cell.length_b   1.000
_cell.length_c   1.000
_cell.angle_alpha   90.00
_cell.angle_beta   90.00
_cell.angle_gamma   90.00
#
_symmetry.space_group_name_H-M   'P 1'
#
loop_
_entity.id
_entity.type
_entity.pdbx_description
1 polymer ?
#
loop_
_entity_poly.entity_id
_entity_poly.type
_entity_poly.pdbx_seq_one_letter_code
_entity_poly.pdbx_strand_id
1 'polypeptide(L)'
;MELPVRITRREFCQRSATVALAAALLTTTALPPFVTQAFAADAIPPAELMKPDALSEMSMGNDKASVTVIEYASMTCPHCAHFQETTFPELKKRYIDTGKVRYIFREFPLDSLAAAAFMLARCAGEKDSSRYFALVDTLFRQQRQWAVEKPLPPLLAISKQAGFTEATFNTCLANQKLLEGIESIRQRAVDKFKVQSTPTFFINGVAYPGALEIDEFAKLIDAQLKT
;
A
#
# COMPACT_ATOMS: atom_id res chain seq x y z
N MET A 1 6.25 -40.13 -42.34
CA MET A 1 6.17 -41.57 -42.11
C MET A 1 5.86 -41.78 -40.63
N GLU A 2 4.57 -41.87 -40.37
CA GLU A 2 4.00 -42.01 -39.02
C GLU A 2 4.13 -43.42 -38.53
N LEU A 3 4.28 -43.59 -37.21
CA LEU A 3 3.69 -44.75 -36.51
C LEU A 3 3.35 -44.37 -35.06
N PRO A 4 2.09 -44.50 -34.65
CA PRO A 4 1.66 -44.23 -33.29
C PRO A 4 1.74 -45.48 -32.43
N VAL A 5 2.37 -45.38 -31.28
CA VAL A 5 2.27 -46.44 -30.25
C VAL A 5 1.07 -46.14 -29.35
N ARG A 6 -0.01 -46.90 -29.55
CA ARG A 6 -1.15 -46.95 -28.63
C ARG A 6 -0.84 -47.95 -27.50
N ILE A 7 -0.69 -47.46 -26.29
CA ILE A 7 -0.68 -48.30 -25.09
C ILE A 7 -2.11 -48.37 -24.56
N THR A 8 -2.70 -49.59 -24.59
CA THR A 8 -4.05 -49.85 -24.11
C THR A 8 -4.08 -50.13 -22.62
N ARG A 9 -5.13 -49.64 -21.95
CA ARG A 9 -5.40 -49.72 -20.51
C ARG A 9 -5.55 -51.14 -19.91
N ARG A 10 -5.21 -52.18 -20.63
CA ARG A 10 -5.52 -53.59 -20.25
C ARG A 10 -4.33 -54.42 -19.79
N GLU A 11 -3.10 -53.89 -19.86
CA GLU A 11 -1.90 -54.68 -19.51
C GLU A 11 -1.31 -54.37 -18.12
N PHE A 12 -2.03 -53.61 -17.27
CA PHE A 12 -1.54 -53.28 -15.94
C PHE A 12 -2.18 -54.08 -14.80
N CYS A 13 -2.94 -55.13 -15.13
CA CYS A 13 -3.56 -56.00 -14.13
C CYS A 13 -3.17 -57.44 -14.34
N GLN A 14 -1.94 -57.85 -14.12
CA GLN A 14 -1.59 -59.24 -13.80
C GLN A 14 -0.09 -59.36 -13.48
N ARG A 15 0.25 -59.21 -12.23
CA ARG A 15 1.28 -60.07 -11.63
C ARG A 15 1.08 -60.12 -10.11
N SER A 16 0.66 -61.30 -9.76
CA SER A 16 0.20 -61.78 -8.48
C SER A 16 1.27 -61.90 -7.41
N ALA A 17 0.84 -61.65 -6.21
CA ALA A 17 1.00 -62.43 -4.98
C ALA A 17 2.32 -63.19 -4.75
N THR A 18 3.08 -62.78 -3.78
CA THR A 18 3.74 -63.66 -2.81
C THR A 18 3.65 -63.04 -1.42
N VAL A 19 3.01 -63.78 -0.54
CA VAL A 19 2.82 -63.54 0.89
C VAL A 19 4.16 -63.73 1.58
N ALA A 20 4.64 -62.75 2.30
CA ALA A 20 5.64 -62.90 3.36
C ALA A 20 5.15 -62.20 4.61
N LEU A 21 4.72 -62.95 5.60
CA LEU A 21 4.42 -62.52 6.96
C LEU A 21 5.73 -62.07 7.61
N ALA A 22 5.87 -60.81 7.94
CA ALA A 22 6.92 -60.32 8.83
C ALA A 22 6.33 -59.29 9.77
N ALA A 23 6.62 -59.49 11.05
CA ALA A 23 6.08 -58.87 12.22
C ALA A 23 6.11 -57.33 12.16
N ALA A 24 4.99 -56.71 12.49
CA ALA A 24 4.85 -55.27 12.65
C ALA A 24 5.52 -54.78 13.96
N LEU A 25 6.67 -54.17 13.82
CA LEU A 25 7.18 -53.20 14.82
C LEU A 25 6.51 -51.85 14.55
N LEU A 26 5.58 -51.46 15.41
CA LEU A 26 4.96 -50.14 15.44
C LEU A 26 6.01 -49.11 15.81
N THR A 27 6.73 -48.60 14.83
CA THR A 27 7.45 -47.33 15.00
C THR A 27 6.47 -46.18 14.72
N THR A 28 6.00 -45.57 15.78
CA THR A 28 5.30 -44.28 15.70
C THR A 28 6.28 -43.23 15.18
N THR A 29 6.29 -43.04 13.87
CA THR A 29 6.94 -41.87 13.27
C THR A 29 6.10 -40.66 13.64
N ALA A 30 6.53 -39.93 14.67
CA ALA A 30 6.04 -38.59 14.95
C ALA A 30 6.36 -37.74 13.73
N LEU A 31 5.30 -37.35 12.99
CA LEU A 31 5.40 -36.33 11.96
C LEU A 31 5.94 -35.05 12.63
N PRO A 32 7.00 -34.42 12.07
CA PRO A 32 7.45 -33.15 12.60
C PRO A 32 6.30 -32.14 12.49
N PRO A 33 6.10 -31.29 13.52
CA PRO A 33 5.12 -30.23 13.41
C PRO A 33 5.45 -29.42 12.14
N PHE A 34 4.49 -29.28 11.25
CA PHE A 34 4.57 -28.28 10.17
C PHE A 34 4.68 -26.92 10.86
N VAL A 35 5.91 -26.47 11.03
CA VAL A 35 6.18 -25.07 11.35
C VAL A 35 5.75 -24.33 10.10
N THR A 36 4.55 -23.78 10.11
CA THR A 36 4.16 -22.70 9.21
C THR A 36 5.12 -21.57 9.51
N GLN A 37 6.23 -21.49 8.77
CA GLN A 37 7.01 -20.28 8.66
C GLN A 37 6.05 -19.26 8.05
N ALA A 38 5.41 -18.47 8.89
CA ALA A 38 4.88 -17.19 8.47
C ALA A 38 6.07 -16.48 7.82
N PHE A 39 5.99 -16.19 6.53
CA PHE A 39 6.88 -15.28 5.86
C PHE A 39 6.71 -13.94 6.57
N ALA A 40 7.51 -13.70 7.60
CA ALA A 40 7.78 -12.35 8.05
C ALA A 40 8.47 -11.71 6.85
N ALA A 41 7.75 -10.92 6.08
CA ALA A 41 8.37 -9.99 5.16
C ALA A 41 9.43 -9.26 5.99
N ASP A 42 10.69 -9.29 5.54
CA ASP A 42 11.79 -8.69 6.28
C ASP A 42 11.40 -7.26 6.65
N ALA A 43 11.17 -7.02 7.94
CA ALA A 43 10.72 -5.71 8.40
C ALA A 43 11.82 -4.70 8.10
N ILE A 44 11.49 -3.63 7.41
CA ILE A 44 12.42 -2.54 7.15
C ILE A 44 12.62 -1.78 8.47
N PRO A 45 13.86 -1.57 8.91
CA PRO A 45 14.10 -0.83 10.14
C PRO A 45 13.37 0.52 10.10
N PRO A 46 12.58 0.87 11.13
CA PRO A 46 11.86 2.14 11.18
C PRO A 46 12.76 3.36 10.92
N ALA A 47 13.99 3.33 11.42
CA ALA A 47 14.98 4.37 11.18
C ALA A 47 15.31 4.57 9.69
N GLU A 48 15.25 3.50 8.88
CA GLU A 48 15.48 3.61 7.44
C GLU A 48 14.26 4.21 6.71
N LEU A 49 13.05 3.78 7.12
CA LEU A 49 11.81 4.34 6.59
C LEU A 49 11.64 5.83 6.92
N MET A 50 12.13 6.25 8.09
CA MET A 50 11.98 7.62 8.61
C MET A 50 13.10 8.57 8.18
N LYS A 51 14.09 8.13 7.40
CA LYS A 51 15.08 9.04 6.84
C LYS A 51 14.41 10.11 5.99
N PRO A 52 14.83 11.39 6.11
CA PRO A 52 14.30 12.46 5.30
C PRO A 52 14.31 12.14 3.80
N ASP A 53 13.29 12.59 3.10
CA ASP A 53 13.16 12.47 1.66
C ASP A 53 13.38 13.83 0.97
N ALA A 54 13.22 13.88 -0.36
CA ALA A 54 13.38 15.10 -1.16
C ALA A 54 12.40 16.21 -0.77
N LEU A 55 11.21 15.83 -0.29
CA LEU A 55 10.16 16.75 0.19
C LEU A 55 9.87 16.51 1.67
N SER A 56 9.33 17.54 2.34
CA SER A 56 8.87 17.41 3.72
C SER A 56 7.82 16.32 3.86
N GLU A 57 7.86 15.59 4.97
CA GLU A 57 6.92 14.53 5.25
C GLU A 57 5.50 15.07 5.52
N MET A 58 4.49 14.41 4.97
CA MET A 58 3.09 14.72 5.22
C MET A 58 2.55 13.73 6.24
N SER A 59 2.28 14.19 7.45
CA SER A 59 1.85 13.35 8.57
C SER A 59 0.67 13.93 9.33
N MET A 60 -0.07 13.06 10.02
CA MET A 60 -1.13 13.36 10.97
C MET A 60 -0.93 12.56 12.26
N GLY A 61 -1.58 13.00 13.32
CA GLY A 61 -1.54 12.34 14.63
C GLY A 61 -0.38 12.82 15.47
N ASN A 62 -0.03 12.03 16.48
CA ASN A 62 1.01 12.38 17.43
C ASN A 62 2.38 11.89 16.92
N ASP A 63 3.34 12.80 16.78
CA ASP A 63 4.71 12.45 16.34
C ASP A 63 5.43 11.47 17.29
N LYS A 64 4.95 11.37 18.53
CA LYS A 64 5.48 10.46 19.58
C LYS A 64 4.63 9.20 19.74
N ALA A 65 3.70 8.93 18.81
CA ALA A 65 2.91 7.70 18.87
C ALA A 65 3.80 6.46 18.79
N SER A 66 3.45 5.42 19.55
CA SER A 66 4.19 4.16 19.56
C SER A 66 4.03 3.35 18.26
N VAL A 67 2.97 3.63 17.50
CA VAL A 67 2.72 2.99 16.21
C VAL A 67 2.78 4.03 15.09
N THR A 68 3.62 3.75 14.10
CA THR A 68 3.69 4.54 12.86
C THR A 68 3.08 3.73 11.71
N VAL A 69 2.13 4.34 11.02
CA VAL A 69 1.55 3.81 9.78
C VAL A 69 1.98 4.72 8.62
N ILE A 70 2.70 4.16 7.66
CA ILE A 70 3.08 4.86 6.42
C ILE A 70 2.28 4.27 5.29
N GLU A 71 1.56 5.10 4.54
CA GLU A 71 0.86 4.70 3.32
C GLU A 71 1.58 5.23 2.09
N TYR A 72 1.92 4.36 1.16
CA TYR A 72 2.27 4.72 -0.21
C TYR A 72 1.04 4.57 -1.10
N ALA A 73 0.56 5.68 -1.65
CA ALA A 73 -0.67 5.72 -2.42
C ALA A 73 -0.52 6.44 -3.76
N SER A 74 -1.44 6.18 -4.69
CA SER A 74 -1.56 6.93 -5.93
C SER A 74 -2.95 7.56 -6.07
N MET A 75 -2.99 8.80 -6.50
CA MET A 75 -4.24 9.56 -6.71
C MET A 75 -5.15 8.96 -7.77
N THR A 76 -4.61 8.18 -8.71
CA THR A 76 -5.38 7.50 -9.76
C THR A 76 -5.72 6.05 -9.42
N CYS A 77 -5.22 5.51 -8.29
CA CYS A 77 -5.49 4.15 -7.86
C CYS A 77 -6.90 4.02 -7.26
N PRO A 78 -7.79 3.17 -7.81
CA PRO A 78 -9.13 2.99 -7.27
C PRO A 78 -9.16 2.31 -5.90
N HIS A 79 -8.19 1.45 -5.60
CA HIS A 79 -8.07 0.82 -4.28
C HIS A 79 -7.64 1.83 -3.20
N CYS A 80 -6.82 2.84 -3.54
CA CYS A 80 -6.49 3.93 -2.64
C CYS A 80 -7.72 4.81 -2.35
N ALA A 81 -8.52 5.12 -3.39
CA ALA A 81 -9.77 5.85 -3.20
C ALA A 81 -10.75 5.07 -2.32
N HIS A 82 -10.90 3.77 -2.56
CA HIS A 82 -11.75 2.92 -1.73
C HIS A 82 -11.30 2.92 -0.26
N PHE A 83 -10.02 2.70 0.01
CA PHE A 83 -9.46 2.79 1.37
C PHE A 83 -9.76 4.15 2.02
N GLN A 84 -9.55 5.23 1.29
CA GLN A 84 -9.78 6.59 1.79
C GLN A 84 -11.27 6.85 2.11
N GLU A 85 -12.19 6.24 1.36
CA GLU A 85 -13.63 6.41 1.57
C GLU A 85 -14.16 5.52 2.70
N THR A 86 -13.67 4.30 2.84
CA THR A 86 -14.28 3.27 3.71
C THR A 86 -13.50 3.03 5.00
N THR A 87 -12.19 2.87 4.93
CA THR A 87 -11.35 2.43 6.06
C THR A 87 -10.70 3.60 6.79
N PHE A 88 -10.17 4.58 6.03
CA PHE A 88 -9.42 5.69 6.62
C PHE A 88 -10.19 6.52 7.64
N PRO A 89 -11.50 6.82 7.49
CA PRO A 89 -12.26 7.58 8.49
C PRO A 89 -12.29 6.89 9.86
N GLU A 90 -12.45 5.56 9.90
CA GLU A 90 -12.43 4.80 11.14
C GLU A 90 -11.00 4.65 11.70
N LEU A 91 -10.00 4.44 10.85
CA LEU A 91 -8.59 4.44 11.25
C LEU A 91 -8.22 5.79 11.88
N LYS A 92 -8.62 6.89 11.25
CA LYS A 92 -8.39 8.24 11.77
C LYS A 92 -9.03 8.43 13.13
N LYS A 93 -10.32 8.17 13.25
CA LYS A 93 -11.10 8.36 14.49
C LYS A 93 -10.59 7.49 15.64
N ARG A 94 -10.27 6.22 15.37
CA ARG A 94 -9.92 5.25 16.43
C ARG A 94 -8.48 5.33 16.89
N TYR A 95 -7.56 5.74 16.01
CA TYR A 95 -6.13 5.62 16.26
C TYR A 95 -5.35 6.92 16.05
N ILE A 96 -5.60 7.68 14.98
CA ILE A 96 -4.83 8.88 14.67
C ILE A 96 -5.25 10.03 15.58
N ASP A 97 -6.55 10.33 15.67
CA ASP A 97 -7.11 11.42 16.48
C ASP A 97 -6.97 11.15 17.98
N THR A 98 -6.81 9.88 18.36
CA THR A 98 -6.55 9.49 19.76
C THR A 98 -5.08 9.48 20.14
N GLY A 99 -4.18 9.83 19.19
CA GLY A 99 -2.74 9.90 19.41
C GLY A 99 -2.02 8.56 19.52
N LYS A 100 -2.70 7.45 19.22
CA LYS A 100 -2.13 6.10 19.25
C LYS A 100 -1.27 5.81 18.02
N VAL A 101 -1.59 6.45 16.88
CA VAL A 101 -0.93 6.26 15.59
C VAL A 101 -0.43 7.61 15.07
N ARG A 102 0.82 7.62 14.62
CA ARG A 102 1.33 8.59 13.67
C ARG A 102 1.10 8.05 12.27
N TYR A 103 0.30 8.75 11.46
CA TYR A 103 0.02 8.39 10.08
C TYR A 103 0.82 9.27 9.14
N ILE A 104 1.53 8.65 8.20
CA ILE A 104 2.37 9.32 7.20
C ILE A 104 1.86 8.92 5.82
N PHE A 105 1.60 9.92 4.99
CA PHE A 105 1.18 9.70 3.61
C PHE A 105 2.32 10.04 2.66
N ARG A 106 2.66 9.12 1.76
CA ARG A 106 3.74 9.27 0.78
C ARG A 106 3.23 9.07 -0.63
N GLU A 107 3.59 9.99 -1.49
CA GLU A 107 3.21 9.99 -2.88
C GLU A 107 3.87 8.84 -3.64
N PHE A 108 3.04 8.04 -4.32
CA PHE A 108 3.50 6.98 -5.21
C PHE A 108 2.72 7.07 -6.53
N PRO A 109 2.98 8.11 -7.36
CA PRO A 109 2.24 8.28 -8.60
C PRO A 109 2.44 7.08 -9.54
N LEU A 110 1.34 6.51 -10.03
CA LEU A 110 1.35 5.44 -11.04
C LEU A 110 1.43 5.99 -12.46
N ASP A 111 1.07 7.27 -12.63
CA ASP A 111 1.04 7.97 -13.91
C ASP A 111 1.23 9.48 -13.72
N SER A 112 1.35 10.21 -14.82
CA SER A 112 1.54 11.66 -14.82
C SER A 112 0.35 12.43 -14.26
N LEU A 113 -0.86 11.89 -14.36
CA LEU A 113 -2.06 12.50 -13.82
C LEU A 113 -2.06 12.43 -12.28
N ALA A 114 -1.67 11.30 -11.72
CA ALA A 114 -1.47 11.15 -10.28
C ALA A 114 -0.38 12.11 -9.77
N ALA A 115 0.73 12.27 -10.52
CA ALA A 115 1.78 13.21 -10.16
C ALA A 115 1.25 14.65 -10.14
N ALA A 116 0.49 15.07 -11.15
CA ALA A 116 -0.14 16.40 -11.19
C ALA A 116 -1.08 16.64 -10.00
N ALA A 117 -1.91 15.63 -9.64
CA ALA A 117 -2.80 15.72 -8.48
C ALA A 117 -2.02 15.87 -7.16
N PHE A 118 -0.91 15.15 -6.99
CA PHE A 118 -0.02 15.33 -5.84
C PHE A 118 0.65 16.69 -5.81
N MET A 119 1.09 17.21 -6.95
CA MET A 119 1.64 18.58 -7.03
C MET A 119 0.63 19.60 -6.49
N LEU A 120 -0.63 19.51 -6.91
CA LEU A 120 -1.70 20.40 -6.43
C LEU A 120 -1.91 20.25 -4.92
N ALA A 121 -1.95 19.03 -4.40
CA ALA A 121 -2.06 18.79 -2.96
C ALA A 121 -0.86 19.42 -2.20
N ARG A 122 0.36 19.24 -2.70
CA ARG A 122 1.57 19.84 -2.12
C ARG A 122 1.52 21.37 -2.11
N CYS A 123 1.11 21.98 -3.22
CA CYS A 123 0.95 23.44 -3.30
C CYS A 123 -0.14 23.95 -2.33
N ALA A 124 -1.25 23.22 -2.17
CA ALA A 124 -2.26 23.56 -1.18
C ALA A 124 -1.72 23.52 0.24
N GLY A 125 -0.87 22.54 0.53
CA GLY A 125 -0.31 22.26 1.84
C GLY A 125 1.00 22.98 2.18
N GLU A 126 1.51 23.86 1.30
CA GLU A 126 2.82 24.51 1.47
C GLU A 126 2.99 25.20 2.83
N LYS A 127 1.94 25.85 3.34
CA LYS A 127 1.95 26.59 4.61
C LYS A 127 1.23 25.85 5.74
N ASP A 128 0.39 24.89 5.42
CA ASP A 128 -0.46 24.16 6.37
C ASP A 128 -0.77 22.76 5.83
N SER A 129 -0.17 21.74 6.45
CA SER A 129 -0.36 20.35 6.05
C SER A 129 -1.81 19.89 6.13
N SER A 130 -2.68 20.53 6.93
CA SER A 130 -4.11 20.19 6.96
C SER A 130 -4.77 20.43 5.60
N ARG A 131 -4.34 21.44 4.85
CA ARG A 131 -4.83 21.74 3.50
C ARG A 131 -4.37 20.70 2.47
N TYR A 132 -3.17 20.14 2.64
CA TYR A 132 -2.70 19.00 1.85
C TYR A 132 -3.67 17.83 1.98
N PHE A 133 -3.93 17.42 3.22
CA PHE A 133 -4.81 16.28 3.50
C PHE A 133 -6.27 16.53 3.10
N ALA A 134 -6.75 17.77 3.26
CA ALA A 134 -8.10 18.14 2.80
C ALA A 134 -8.25 18.01 1.29
N LEU A 135 -7.22 18.41 0.52
CA LEU A 135 -7.27 18.27 -0.94
C LEU A 135 -7.06 16.80 -1.37
N VAL A 136 -6.20 16.04 -0.69
CA VAL A 136 -6.03 14.59 -0.90
C VAL A 136 -7.37 13.86 -0.71
N ASP A 137 -8.07 14.09 0.42
CA ASP A 137 -9.38 13.51 0.69
C ASP A 137 -10.41 13.88 -0.40
N THR A 138 -10.46 15.15 -0.79
CA THR A 138 -11.38 15.63 -1.85
C THR A 138 -11.08 14.96 -3.18
N LEU A 139 -9.81 14.84 -3.56
CA LEU A 139 -9.39 14.22 -4.81
C LEU A 139 -9.73 12.72 -4.84
N PHE A 140 -9.55 11.99 -3.75
CA PHE A 140 -9.95 10.59 -3.69
C PHE A 140 -11.46 10.42 -3.78
N ARG A 141 -12.24 11.17 -3.00
CA ARG A 141 -13.73 11.11 -3.05
C ARG A 141 -14.29 11.45 -4.42
N GLN A 142 -13.64 12.32 -5.16
CA GLN A 142 -14.06 12.74 -6.48
C GLN A 142 -13.25 12.10 -7.61
N GLN A 143 -12.48 11.05 -7.33
CA GLN A 143 -11.54 10.44 -8.29
C GLN A 143 -12.19 10.17 -9.65
N ARG A 144 -13.39 9.61 -9.68
CA ARG A 144 -14.11 9.30 -10.93
C ARG A 144 -14.54 10.53 -11.74
N GLN A 145 -14.52 11.72 -11.13
CA GLN A 145 -14.91 12.97 -11.81
C GLN A 145 -13.73 13.62 -12.52
N TRP A 146 -12.51 13.43 -12.00
CA TRP A 146 -11.32 14.09 -12.53
C TRP A 146 -10.30 13.13 -13.17
N ALA A 147 -10.27 11.86 -12.78
CA ALA A 147 -9.41 10.85 -13.40
C ALA A 147 -10.05 10.35 -14.72
N VAL A 148 -10.15 11.24 -15.68
CA VAL A 148 -10.83 11.06 -16.97
C VAL A 148 -9.90 11.47 -18.12
N GLU A 149 -10.32 11.25 -19.37
CA GLU A 149 -9.52 11.57 -20.56
C GLU A 149 -9.09 13.04 -20.65
N LYS A 150 -9.95 13.97 -20.21
CA LYS A 150 -9.65 15.42 -20.16
C LYS A 150 -9.64 15.92 -18.73
N PRO A 151 -8.55 15.66 -17.95
CA PRO A 151 -8.55 15.83 -16.50
C PRO A 151 -8.38 17.27 -16.04
N LEU A 152 -7.78 18.15 -16.83
CA LEU A 152 -7.43 19.50 -16.36
C LEU A 152 -8.64 20.35 -15.96
N PRO A 153 -9.76 20.41 -16.71
CA PRO A 153 -10.91 21.20 -16.28
C PRO A 153 -11.51 20.76 -14.94
N PRO A 154 -11.80 19.47 -14.68
CA PRO A 154 -12.29 19.06 -13.39
C PRO A 154 -11.26 19.20 -12.26
N LEU A 155 -9.97 18.97 -12.49
CA LEU A 155 -8.91 19.24 -11.50
C LEU A 155 -8.85 20.72 -11.13
N LEU A 156 -8.94 21.62 -12.11
CA LEU A 156 -8.99 23.05 -11.84
C LEU A 156 -10.23 23.43 -11.02
N ALA A 157 -11.39 22.85 -11.34
CA ALA A 157 -12.63 23.10 -10.59
C ALA A 157 -12.52 22.67 -9.11
N ILE A 158 -11.94 21.49 -8.84
CA ILE A 158 -11.66 21.01 -7.49
C ILE A 158 -10.62 21.90 -6.80
N SER A 159 -9.54 22.26 -7.49
CA SER A 159 -8.49 23.11 -6.94
C SER A 159 -9.01 24.52 -6.58
N LYS A 160 -9.94 25.07 -7.35
CA LYS A 160 -10.59 26.35 -7.02
C LYS A 160 -11.33 26.29 -5.68
N GLN A 161 -11.96 25.17 -5.34
CA GLN A 161 -12.59 24.97 -4.02
C GLN A 161 -11.55 24.96 -2.89
N ALA A 162 -10.33 24.50 -3.18
CA ALA A 162 -9.20 24.56 -2.25
C ALA A 162 -8.46 25.93 -2.23
N GLY A 163 -8.98 26.93 -2.95
CA GLY A 163 -8.48 28.30 -2.95
C GLY A 163 -7.47 28.62 -4.07
N PHE A 164 -7.31 27.76 -5.07
CA PHE A 164 -6.48 28.08 -6.23
C PHE A 164 -7.18 29.07 -7.16
N THR A 165 -6.40 29.96 -7.74
CA THR A 165 -6.74 30.67 -8.98
C THR A 165 -6.22 29.83 -10.15
N GLU A 166 -6.64 30.15 -11.36
CA GLU A 166 -6.10 29.50 -12.56
C GLU A 166 -4.58 29.75 -12.72
N ALA A 167 -4.13 30.96 -12.37
CA ALA A 167 -2.71 31.30 -12.37
C ALA A 167 -1.91 30.47 -11.38
N THR A 168 -2.35 30.33 -10.11
CA THR A 168 -1.66 29.52 -9.11
C THR A 168 -1.73 28.02 -9.41
N PHE A 169 -2.82 27.54 -10.01
CA PHE A 169 -2.95 26.17 -10.52
C PHE A 169 -1.88 25.88 -11.59
N ASN A 170 -1.77 26.73 -12.61
CA ASN A 170 -0.78 26.56 -13.67
C ASN A 170 0.65 26.69 -13.16
N THR A 171 0.92 27.65 -12.27
CA THR A 171 2.24 27.79 -11.61
C THR A 171 2.62 26.55 -10.82
N CYS A 172 1.67 25.95 -10.10
CA CYS A 172 1.91 24.73 -9.35
C CYS A 172 2.28 23.57 -10.27
N LEU A 173 1.51 23.35 -11.34
CA LEU A 173 1.75 22.27 -12.31
C LEU A 173 3.02 22.48 -13.14
N ALA A 174 3.53 23.70 -13.26
CA ALA A 174 4.80 24.01 -13.91
C ALA A 174 6.03 23.86 -12.98
N ASN A 175 5.83 23.54 -11.70
CA ASN A 175 6.92 23.43 -10.73
C ASN A 175 7.71 22.13 -10.89
N GLN A 176 8.71 22.15 -11.77
CA GLN A 176 9.55 21.00 -12.08
C GLN A 176 10.26 20.41 -10.85
N LYS A 177 10.74 21.28 -9.93
CA LYS A 177 11.42 20.84 -8.70
C LYS A 177 10.47 20.05 -7.79
N LEU A 178 9.20 20.44 -7.73
CA LEU A 178 8.19 19.71 -6.95
C LEU A 178 7.90 18.35 -7.59
N LEU A 179 7.77 18.28 -8.91
CA LEU A 179 7.59 17.02 -9.63
C LEU A 179 8.76 16.06 -9.38
N GLU A 180 10.00 16.53 -9.53
CA GLU A 180 11.22 15.74 -9.27
C GLU A 180 11.26 15.22 -7.82
N GLY A 181 10.81 16.03 -6.85
CA GLY A 181 10.72 15.61 -5.46
C GLY A 181 9.72 14.47 -5.24
N ILE A 182 8.54 14.54 -5.87
CA ILE A 182 7.52 13.48 -5.82
C ILE A 182 8.05 12.20 -6.48
N GLU A 183 8.70 12.32 -7.63
CA GLU A 183 9.29 11.19 -8.33
C GLU A 183 10.42 10.53 -7.52
N SER A 184 11.22 11.33 -6.81
CA SER A 184 12.26 10.84 -5.90
C SER A 184 11.68 10.00 -4.77
N ILE A 185 10.56 10.43 -4.13
CA ILE A 185 9.87 9.67 -3.10
C ILE A 185 9.43 8.31 -3.66
N ARG A 186 8.79 8.32 -4.85
CA ARG A 186 8.36 7.08 -5.52
C ARG A 186 9.55 6.17 -5.84
N GLN A 187 10.62 6.72 -6.42
CA GLN A 187 11.80 5.93 -6.79
C GLN A 187 12.45 5.28 -5.57
N ARG A 188 12.58 6.03 -4.47
CA ARG A 188 13.07 5.48 -3.20
C ARG A 188 12.19 4.34 -2.68
N ALA A 189 10.87 4.49 -2.76
CA ALA A 189 9.93 3.46 -2.35
C ALA A 189 10.13 2.15 -3.14
N VAL A 190 10.33 2.25 -4.45
CA VAL A 190 10.61 1.09 -5.32
C VAL A 190 11.96 0.47 -4.99
N ASP A 191 13.02 1.27 -4.95
CA ASP A 191 14.39 0.77 -4.87
C ASP A 191 14.73 0.23 -3.48
N LYS A 192 14.35 0.97 -2.45
CA LYS A 192 14.74 0.68 -1.06
C LYS A 192 13.70 -0.15 -0.32
N PHE A 193 12.42 0.14 -0.53
CA PHE A 193 11.34 -0.44 0.26
C PHE A 193 10.52 -1.48 -0.51
N LYS A 194 10.89 -1.72 -1.79
CA LYS A 194 10.26 -2.73 -2.66
C LYS A 194 8.76 -2.56 -2.81
N VAL A 195 8.27 -1.32 -2.75
CA VAL A 195 6.87 -1.00 -3.03
C VAL A 195 6.60 -1.23 -4.51
N GLN A 196 5.63 -2.10 -4.82
CA GLN A 196 5.29 -2.52 -6.19
C GLN A 196 3.83 -2.24 -6.55
N SER A 197 3.01 -1.90 -5.56
CA SER A 197 1.57 -1.66 -5.74
C SER A 197 1.07 -0.59 -4.77
N THR A 198 -0.12 -0.05 -5.06
CA THR A 198 -0.80 0.92 -4.20
C THR A 198 -2.24 0.47 -3.87
N PRO A 199 -2.71 0.71 -2.64
CA PRO A 199 -1.90 1.20 -1.53
C PRO A 199 -0.92 0.13 -1.02
N THR A 200 0.19 0.56 -0.42
CA THR A 200 1.06 -0.30 0.40
C THR A 200 1.29 0.40 1.72
N PHE A 201 1.02 -0.31 2.81
CA PHE A 201 1.19 0.21 4.17
C PHE A 201 2.45 -0.37 4.81
N PHE A 202 3.14 0.46 5.61
CA PHE A 202 4.15 -0.01 6.55
C PHE A 202 3.66 0.30 7.95
N ILE A 203 3.50 -0.72 8.78
CA ILE A 203 3.12 -0.59 10.18
C ILE A 203 4.35 -0.98 11.03
N ASN A 204 4.95 0.00 11.69
CA ASN A 204 6.22 -0.16 12.42
C ASN A 204 7.29 -0.94 11.63
N GLY A 205 7.40 -0.68 10.31
CA GLY A 205 8.42 -1.28 9.45
C GLY A 205 7.99 -2.55 8.71
N VAL A 206 6.88 -3.16 9.08
CA VAL A 206 6.34 -4.34 8.38
C VAL A 206 5.44 -3.91 7.22
N ALA A 207 5.71 -4.42 6.02
CA ALA A 207 4.98 -4.07 4.80
C ALA A 207 3.69 -4.88 4.64
N TYR A 208 2.62 -4.19 4.27
CA TYR A 208 1.30 -4.77 3.97
C TYR A 208 0.81 -4.20 2.63
N PRO A 209 1.02 -4.89 1.51
CA PRO A 209 0.52 -4.46 0.20
C PRO A 209 -0.99 -4.70 0.06
N GLY A 210 -1.67 -3.76 -0.59
CA GLY A 210 -3.12 -3.81 -0.81
C GLY A 210 -3.93 -3.02 0.20
N ALA A 211 -5.21 -2.79 -0.11
CA ALA A 211 -6.14 -2.12 0.78
C ALA A 211 -6.50 -3.04 1.95
N LEU A 212 -6.22 -2.60 3.17
CA LEU A 212 -6.58 -3.29 4.40
C LEU A 212 -7.93 -2.77 4.90
N GLU A 213 -8.76 -3.67 5.40
CA GLU A 213 -10.00 -3.32 6.10
C GLU A 213 -9.73 -2.87 7.54
N ILE A 214 -10.66 -2.12 8.14
CA ILE A 214 -10.46 -1.55 9.48
C ILE A 214 -10.20 -2.61 10.56
N ASP A 215 -10.80 -3.78 10.45
CA ASP A 215 -10.60 -4.86 11.41
C ASP A 215 -9.20 -5.48 11.31
N GLU A 216 -8.61 -5.47 10.10
CA GLU A 216 -7.22 -5.90 9.89
C GLU A 216 -6.25 -4.87 10.48
N PHE A 217 -6.46 -3.57 10.20
CA PHE A 217 -5.70 -2.50 10.85
C PHE A 217 -5.77 -2.58 12.38
N ALA A 218 -6.98 -2.79 12.93
CA ALA A 218 -7.17 -2.90 14.36
C ALA A 218 -6.33 -4.03 14.97
N LYS A 219 -6.35 -5.22 14.37
CA LYS A 219 -5.54 -6.35 14.84
C LYS A 219 -4.05 -6.03 14.83
N LEU A 220 -3.56 -5.42 13.75
CA LEU A 220 -2.14 -5.10 13.59
C LEU A 220 -1.69 -3.99 14.56
N ILE A 221 -2.47 -2.92 14.67
CA ILE A 221 -2.15 -1.78 15.54
C ILE A 221 -2.27 -2.18 17.02
N ASP A 222 -3.37 -2.84 17.40
CA ASP A 222 -3.60 -3.23 18.80
C ASP A 222 -2.56 -4.23 19.30
N ALA A 223 -2.01 -5.08 18.44
CA ALA A 223 -0.90 -5.96 18.78
C ALA A 223 0.38 -5.16 19.12
N GLN A 224 0.64 -4.06 18.41
CA GLN A 224 1.81 -3.19 18.64
C GLN A 224 1.65 -2.28 19.86
N LEU A 225 0.40 -1.94 20.23
CA LEU A 225 0.12 -1.09 21.40
C LEU A 225 0.26 -1.84 22.74
N LYS A 226 0.31 -3.17 22.71
CA LYS A 226 0.44 -4.03 23.92
C LYS A 226 1.90 -4.34 24.28
N THR A 227 2.83 -4.00 23.41
CA THR A 227 4.28 -4.20 23.61
C THR A 227 4.92 -2.94 24.14
#